data_fae1e79ed62cac670e2439c014fb670e
#
_entry.id   fae1e79ed62cac670e2439c014fb670e
#
_cell.length_a   1.000
_cell.length_b   1.000
_cell.length_c   1.000
_cell.angle_alpha   90.00
_cell.angle_beta   90.00
_cell.angle_gamma   90.00
#
_symmetry.space_group_name_H-M   'P 1'
#
loop_
_entity.id
_entity.type
_entity.pdbx_description
1 polymer ?
#
loop_
_entity_poly.entity_id
_entity_poly.type
_entity_poly.pdbx_seq_one_letter_code
_entity_poly.pdbx_strand_id
1 'polypeptide(L)'
;MTHTDEQSFGRILISSRSLDEYRAMFNLSEADLERRILDCPSGAAGFAAEVSHRGGDVTGCDVAFFEDGVGGVAAQAVAEAERGNQYVRDHRDQYRWTFFADPDEHNRQRRQAAERFAAHARRAPESYVAGRLPALPFADNDFELTLSSHLLFSYAVDLDYDFHLRAILELMRVTAGELRVFPLVAIGESTRYPDLDALLAQLRAHDIDGRIADVSYEFQAGGDQMLVCRHTTK
;
A
#
# COMPACT_ATOMS: atom_id res chain seq x y z
N MET A 1 -14.19 28.21 16.34
CA MET A 1 -14.16 26.97 17.12
C MET A 1 -13.08 26.12 16.46
N THR A 2 -11.98 26.03 17.12
CA THR A 2 -10.75 25.37 16.67
C THR A 2 -10.97 23.85 16.72
N HIS A 3 -11.02 23.20 15.55
CA HIS A 3 -10.88 21.75 15.50
C HIS A 3 -9.45 21.42 15.92
N THR A 4 -9.34 20.71 17.01
CA THR A 4 -8.12 20.30 17.67
C THR A 4 -7.34 19.30 16.82
N ASP A 5 -6.06 19.60 16.66
CA ASP A 5 -4.98 18.85 15.98
C ASP A 5 -4.67 17.44 16.53
N GLU A 6 -5.61 16.72 17.10
CA GLU A 6 -5.34 15.43 17.79
C GLU A 6 -5.62 14.19 16.94
N GLN A 7 -6.02 14.31 15.67
CA GLN A 7 -6.36 13.15 14.84
C GLN A 7 -5.44 12.91 13.64
N SER A 8 -4.45 13.75 13.42
CA SER A 8 -3.47 13.55 12.35
C SER A 8 -2.31 12.71 12.89
N PHE A 9 -1.89 11.67 12.17
CA PHE A 9 -0.64 10.97 12.42
C PHE A 9 0.60 11.90 12.36
N GLY A 10 0.43 13.20 12.10
CA GLY A 10 1.46 14.23 11.99
C GLY A 10 2.53 13.97 10.92
N ARG A 11 2.66 12.72 10.50
CA ARG A 11 3.56 12.20 9.47
C ARG A 11 2.98 10.89 8.94
N ILE A 12 3.03 10.67 7.63
CA ILE A 12 2.63 9.40 7.01
C ILE A 12 3.36 8.24 7.71
N LEU A 13 2.58 7.26 8.16
CA LEU A 13 3.11 6.10 8.88
C LEU A 13 3.84 5.16 7.92
N ILE A 14 5.08 4.84 8.23
CA ILE A 14 5.82 3.77 7.54
C ILE A 14 5.32 2.43 8.09
N SER A 15 4.35 1.84 7.40
CA SER A 15 3.69 0.63 7.88
C SER A 15 4.45 -0.64 7.47
N SER A 16 4.32 -1.68 8.31
CA SER A 16 4.90 -3.00 8.06
C SER A 16 3.79 -4.03 7.92
N ARG A 17 3.63 -4.61 6.74
CA ARG A 17 2.60 -5.62 6.45
C ARG A 17 3.21 -6.92 5.94
N SER A 18 2.57 -8.03 6.29
CA SER A 18 3.00 -9.37 5.89
C SER A 18 2.47 -9.75 4.50
N LEU A 19 3.04 -10.81 3.91
CA LEU A 19 2.52 -11.43 2.69
C LEU A 19 1.05 -11.89 2.86
N ASP A 20 0.68 -12.41 4.03
CA ASP A 20 -0.69 -12.87 4.27
C ASP A 20 -1.69 -11.71 4.22
N GLU A 21 -1.32 -10.53 4.75
CA GLU A 21 -2.14 -9.33 4.60
C GLU A 21 -2.25 -8.90 3.14
N TYR A 22 -1.13 -8.87 2.39
CA TYR A 22 -1.14 -8.53 0.97
C TYR A 22 -2.02 -9.49 0.17
N ARG A 23 -1.96 -10.79 0.45
CA ARG A 23 -2.86 -11.77 -0.16
C ARG A 23 -4.33 -11.45 0.10
N ALA A 24 -4.66 -11.10 1.32
CA ALA A 24 -6.04 -10.79 1.70
C ALA A 24 -6.51 -9.44 1.15
N MET A 25 -5.66 -8.38 1.19
CA MET A 25 -5.97 -7.04 0.68
C MET A 25 -6.12 -6.99 -0.84
N PHE A 26 -5.36 -7.81 -1.58
CA PHE A 26 -5.27 -7.73 -3.02
C PHE A 26 -5.76 -9.01 -3.75
N ASN A 27 -6.35 -9.97 -3.03
CA ASN A 27 -6.76 -11.26 -3.58
C ASN A 27 -5.62 -11.93 -4.39
N LEU A 28 -4.37 -11.93 -3.86
CA LEU A 28 -3.22 -12.48 -4.59
C LEU A 28 -3.27 -14.00 -4.65
N SER A 29 -3.21 -14.52 -5.87
CA SER A 29 -3.01 -15.94 -6.16
C SER A 29 -1.52 -16.33 -6.15
N GLU A 30 -1.19 -17.62 -6.16
CA GLU A 30 0.20 -18.07 -6.35
C GLU A 30 0.76 -17.58 -7.69
N ALA A 31 -0.04 -17.59 -8.76
CA ALA A 31 0.38 -17.09 -10.06
C ALA A 31 0.67 -15.58 -10.07
N ASP A 32 0.01 -14.78 -9.21
CA ASP A 32 0.33 -13.36 -9.06
C ASP A 32 1.73 -13.16 -8.44
N LEU A 33 2.14 -14.07 -7.53
CA LEU A 33 3.44 -13.98 -6.85
C LEU A 33 4.62 -14.42 -7.74
N GLU A 34 4.36 -15.04 -8.89
CA GLU A 34 5.36 -15.41 -9.90
C GLU A 34 5.66 -14.25 -10.87
N ARG A 35 4.85 -13.18 -10.84
CA ARG A 35 5.01 -12.00 -11.69
C ARG A 35 6.13 -11.09 -11.18
N ARG A 36 6.63 -10.21 -12.04
CA ARG A 36 7.43 -9.07 -11.64
C ARG A 36 6.53 -8.00 -11.02
N ILE A 37 6.67 -7.77 -9.70
CA ILE A 37 5.75 -6.95 -8.91
C ILE A 37 6.42 -5.64 -8.48
N LEU A 38 5.69 -4.53 -8.63
CA LEU A 38 5.97 -3.26 -7.94
C LEU A 38 5.06 -3.12 -6.73
N ASP A 39 5.64 -2.86 -5.55
CA ASP A 39 4.93 -2.44 -4.34
C ASP A 39 5.22 -0.96 -4.08
N CYS A 40 4.22 -0.07 -4.30
CA CYS A 40 4.40 1.38 -4.22
C CYS A 40 3.14 2.10 -3.66
N PRO A 41 3.25 2.74 -2.47
CA PRO A 41 4.40 2.79 -1.58
C PRO A 41 4.55 1.49 -0.79
N SER A 42 5.79 1.04 -0.61
CA SER A 42 6.08 -0.21 0.10
C SER A 42 6.21 -0.04 1.62
N GLY A 43 6.56 1.16 2.07
CA GLY A 43 6.91 1.37 3.47
C GLY A 43 8.00 0.41 3.94
N ALA A 44 7.77 -0.22 5.10
CA ALA A 44 8.61 -1.26 5.67
C ALA A 44 7.93 -2.64 5.61
N ALA A 45 7.16 -2.93 4.55
CA ALA A 45 6.43 -4.19 4.41
C ALA A 45 7.38 -5.40 4.27
N GLY A 46 7.05 -6.48 4.97
CA GLY A 46 7.73 -7.77 4.82
C GLY A 46 7.42 -8.49 3.51
N PHE A 47 6.48 -7.95 2.71
CA PHE A 47 5.98 -8.55 1.49
C PHE A 47 7.10 -8.90 0.50
N ALA A 48 7.96 -7.94 0.12
CA ALA A 48 9.08 -8.20 -0.78
C ALA A 48 10.03 -9.27 -0.25
N ALA A 49 10.33 -9.26 1.06
CA ALA A 49 11.18 -10.25 1.70
C ALA A 49 10.57 -11.66 1.63
N GLU A 50 9.28 -11.78 1.90
CA GLU A 50 8.57 -13.06 1.93
C GLU A 50 8.37 -13.66 0.53
N VAL A 51 8.09 -12.82 -0.47
CA VAL A 51 7.98 -13.25 -1.88
C VAL A 51 9.35 -13.64 -2.44
N SER A 52 10.40 -12.84 -2.20
CA SER A 52 11.78 -13.18 -2.62
C SER A 52 12.27 -14.49 -2.00
N HIS A 53 11.88 -14.78 -0.75
CA HIS A 53 12.21 -16.08 -0.13
C HIS A 53 11.59 -17.28 -0.85
N ARG A 54 10.51 -17.07 -1.60
CA ARG A 54 9.82 -18.06 -2.44
C ARG A 54 10.31 -18.07 -3.89
N GLY A 55 11.31 -17.23 -4.22
CA GLY A 55 11.85 -17.10 -5.57
C GLY A 55 11.11 -16.13 -6.50
N GLY A 56 10.17 -15.34 -5.96
CA GLY A 56 9.47 -14.30 -6.71
C GLY A 56 10.27 -12.98 -6.79
N ASP A 57 9.82 -12.07 -7.65
CA ASP A 57 10.47 -10.79 -7.96
C ASP A 57 9.59 -9.61 -7.54
N VAL A 58 9.99 -8.91 -6.47
CA VAL A 58 9.28 -7.73 -5.96
C VAL A 58 10.24 -6.56 -5.78
N THR A 59 9.91 -5.44 -6.39
CA THR A 59 10.56 -4.15 -6.14
C THR A 59 9.70 -3.32 -5.20
N GLY A 60 10.23 -2.99 -4.01
CA GLY A 60 9.61 -2.01 -3.10
C GLY A 60 10.02 -0.60 -3.49
N CYS A 61 9.04 0.31 -3.64
CA CYS A 61 9.31 1.71 -3.96
C CYS A 61 8.65 2.62 -2.91
N ASP A 62 9.43 3.55 -2.34
CA ASP A 62 8.90 4.48 -1.34
C ASP A 62 9.64 5.82 -1.33
N VAL A 63 8.91 6.87 -0.98
CA VAL A 63 9.48 8.22 -0.81
C VAL A 63 10.40 8.29 0.41
N ALA A 64 10.16 7.48 1.43
CA ALA A 64 10.99 7.42 2.64
C ALA A 64 12.43 6.99 2.36
N PHE A 65 12.68 6.32 1.23
CA PHE A 65 14.04 5.89 0.87
C PHE A 65 14.93 7.03 0.34
N PHE A 66 14.38 8.24 0.10
CA PHE A 66 15.21 9.39 -0.32
C PHE A 66 16.07 9.99 0.81
N GLU A 67 15.54 10.02 2.04
CA GLU A 67 16.22 10.70 3.14
C GLU A 67 17.36 9.87 3.73
N ASP A 68 17.03 8.69 4.24
CA ASP A 68 17.99 7.84 4.96
C ASP A 68 18.33 6.55 4.20
N GLY A 69 17.85 6.43 2.97
CA GLY A 69 17.92 5.21 2.19
C GLY A 69 17.09 4.07 2.83
N VAL A 70 17.04 2.93 2.18
CA VAL A 70 16.34 1.76 2.73
C VAL A 70 16.94 1.28 4.05
N GLY A 71 18.24 1.49 4.28
CA GLY A 71 18.92 1.14 5.53
C GLY A 71 18.42 1.95 6.73
N GLY A 72 18.15 3.24 6.54
CA GLY A 72 17.59 4.10 7.58
C GLY A 72 16.15 3.73 7.91
N VAL A 73 15.33 3.46 6.90
CA VAL A 73 13.95 2.95 7.10
C VAL A 73 13.99 1.60 7.81
N ALA A 74 14.91 0.71 7.44
CA ALA A 74 15.08 -0.59 8.09
C ALA A 74 15.47 -0.48 9.57
N ALA A 75 16.25 0.54 9.93
CA ALA A 75 16.64 0.78 11.33
C ALA A 75 15.46 1.25 12.19
N GLN A 76 14.47 1.91 11.61
CA GLN A 76 13.31 2.48 12.29
C GLN A 76 12.06 1.58 12.20
N ALA A 77 12.04 0.57 11.32
CA ALA A 77 10.85 -0.20 10.97
C ALA A 77 10.09 -0.79 12.16
N VAL A 78 10.81 -1.32 13.16
CA VAL A 78 10.20 -1.89 14.37
C VAL A 78 9.59 -0.79 15.24
N ALA A 79 10.27 0.34 15.42
CA ALA A 79 9.76 1.47 16.20
C ALA A 79 8.50 2.08 15.54
N GLU A 80 8.47 2.18 14.21
CA GLU A 80 7.29 2.63 13.47
C GLU A 80 6.12 1.62 13.59
N ALA A 81 6.40 0.32 13.59
CA ALA A 81 5.39 -0.70 13.85
C ALA A 81 4.78 -0.56 15.26
N GLU A 82 5.60 -0.30 16.29
CA GLU A 82 5.14 -0.06 17.66
C GLU A 82 4.29 1.22 17.75
N ARG A 83 4.72 2.31 17.08
CA ARG A 83 3.97 3.58 17.04
C ARG A 83 2.60 3.39 16.39
N GLY A 84 2.54 2.69 15.25
CA GLY A 84 1.28 2.37 14.58
C GLY A 84 0.38 1.46 15.42
N ASN A 85 0.96 0.50 16.13
CA ASN A 85 0.20 -0.38 17.01
C ASN A 85 -0.39 0.35 18.24
N GLN A 86 0.33 1.32 18.79
CA GLN A 86 -0.21 2.15 19.88
C GLN A 86 -1.45 2.90 19.40
N TYR A 87 -1.41 3.52 18.22
CA TYR A 87 -2.58 4.17 17.63
C TYR A 87 -3.77 3.21 17.46
N VAL A 88 -3.53 2.00 16.95
CA VAL A 88 -4.56 0.97 16.77
C VAL A 88 -5.18 0.56 18.11
N ARG A 89 -4.39 0.47 19.19
CA ARG A 89 -4.90 0.17 20.54
C ARG A 89 -5.79 1.29 21.05
N ASP A 90 -5.37 2.54 20.87
CA ASP A 90 -6.08 3.72 21.35
C ASP A 90 -7.40 3.95 20.60
N HIS A 91 -7.50 3.44 19.37
CA HIS A 91 -8.68 3.55 18.49
C HIS A 91 -9.31 2.19 18.16
N ARG A 92 -9.20 1.24 19.09
CA ARG A 92 -9.59 -0.17 18.88
C ARG A 92 -10.98 -0.35 18.27
N ASP A 93 -11.93 0.49 18.62
CA ASP A 93 -13.34 0.39 18.20
C ASP A 93 -13.56 0.79 16.73
N GLN A 94 -12.57 1.42 16.07
CA GLN A 94 -12.59 1.77 14.65
C GLN A 94 -12.19 0.60 13.75
N TYR A 95 -11.68 -0.50 14.33
CA TYR A 95 -11.13 -1.64 13.60
C TYR A 95 -12.00 -2.89 13.71
N ARG A 96 -11.93 -3.74 12.68
CA ARG A 96 -12.55 -5.06 12.63
C ARG A 96 -11.51 -6.12 12.99
N TRP A 97 -11.80 -6.91 13.99
CA TRP A 97 -10.91 -7.95 14.52
C TRP A 97 -11.30 -9.32 13.94
N THR A 98 -11.35 -9.39 12.60
CA THR A 98 -11.67 -10.61 11.86
C THR A 98 -10.44 -11.26 11.25
N PHE A 99 -9.50 -10.43 10.75
CA PHE A 99 -8.20 -10.90 10.23
C PHE A 99 -7.19 -11.11 11.35
N PHE A 100 -7.10 -10.17 12.28
CA PHE A 100 -6.35 -10.32 13.53
C PHE A 100 -7.31 -10.64 14.66
N ALA A 101 -6.97 -11.56 15.56
CA ALA A 101 -7.80 -11.90 16.70
C ALA A 101 -7.90 -10.74 17.71
N ASP A 102 -6.82 -9.97 17.89
CA ASP A 102 -6.73 -8.88 18.84
C ASP A 102 -5.55 -7.92 18.52
N PRO A 103 -5.42 -6.79 19.24
CA PRO A 103 -4.32 -5.84 19.07
C PRO A 103 -2.93 -6.45 19.33
N ASP A 104 -2.82 -7.50 20.15
CA ASP A 104 -1.54 -8.13 20.44
C ASP A 104 -1.08 -9.01 19.29
N GLU A 105 -2.00 -9.72 18.65
CA GLU A 105 -1.71 -10.44 17.41
C GLU A 105 -1.33 -9.49 16.29
N HIS A 106 -2.09 -8.41 16.10
CA HIS A 106 -1.74 -7.35 15.13
C HIS A 106 -0.32 -6.84 15.36
N ASN A 107 0.04 -6.53 16.61
CA ASN A 107 1.39 -6.06 16.94
C ASN A 107 2.46 -7.11 16.62
N ARG A 108 2.25 -8.35 17.00
CA ARG A 108 3.21 -9.43 16.70
C ARG A 108 3.47 -9.56 15.21
N GLN A 109 2.41 -9.56 14.40
CA GLN A 109 2.53 -9.68 12.93
C GLN A 109 3.22 -8.45 12.31
N ARG A 110 2.90 -7.23 12.76
CA ARG A 110 3.56 -5.99 12.31
C ARG A 110 5.05 -5.98 12.62
N ARG A 111 5.43 -6.36 13.84
CA ARG A 111 6.85 -6.47 14.23
C ARG A 111 7.59 -7.51 13.40
N GLN A 112 7.02 -8.69 13.21
CA GLN A 112 7.63 -9.74 12.40
C GLN A 112 7.83 -9.29 10.95
N ALA A 113 6.85 -8.59 10.36
CA ALA A 113 6.98 -8.03 9.02
C ALA A 113 8.09 -6.98 8.94
N ALA A 114 8.16 -6.07 9.94
CA ALA A 114 9.23 -5.07 10.05
C ALA A 114 10.63 -5.71 10.16
N GLU A 115 10.77 -6.76 10.97
CA GLU A 115 12.01 -7.51 11.14
C GLU A 115 12.44 -8.22 9.83
N ARG A 116 11.48 -8.82 9.11
CA ARG A 116 11.72 -9.43 7.80
C ARG A 116 12.16 -8.40 6.76
N PHE A 117 11.46 -7.27 6.68
CA PHE A 117 11.87 -6.15 5.84
C PHE A 117 13.30 -5.70 6.16
N ALA A 118 13.59 -5.42 7.43
CA ALA A 118 14.90 -4.92 7.85
C ALA A 118 16.02 -5.93 7.56
N ALA A 119 15.76 -7.22 7.70
CA ALA A 119 16.74 -8.26 7.34
C ALA A 119 16.96 -8.35 5.83
N HIS A 120 15.89 -8.25 5.03
CA HIS A 120 15.96 -8.31 3.57
C HIS A 120 16.61 -7.05 2.99
N ALA A 121 16.25 -5.87 3.48
CA ALA A 121 16.83 -4.59 3.05
C ALA A 121 18.36 -4.52 3.23
N ARG A 122 18.90 -5.18 4.27
CA ARG A 122 20.35 -5.30 4.46
C ARG A 122 21.02 -6.27 3.50
N ARG A 123 20.33 -7.31 3.06
CA ARG A 123 20.87 -8.38 2.20
C ARG A 123 20.69 -8.09 0.72
N ALA A 124 19.60 -7.48 0.33
CA ALA A 124 19.19 -7.17 -1.03
C ALA A 124 18.67 -5.73 -1.13
N PRO A 125 19.49 -4.70 -0.83
CA PRO A 125 19.06 -3.30 -0.87
C PRO A 125 18.60 -2.86 -2.27
N GLU A 126 19.07 -3.51 -3.32
CA GLU A 126 18.69 -3.29 -4.72
C GLU A 126 17.22 -3.61 -5.02
N SER A 127 16.55 -4.39 -4.16
CA SER A 127 15.11 -4.65 -4.25
C SER A 127 14.26 -3.45 -3.81
N TYR A 128 14.89 -2.36 -3.36
CA TYR A 128 14.20 -1.19 -2.82
C TYR A 128 14.68 0.09 -3.50
N VAL A 129 13.75 0.84 -4.08
CA VAL A 129 14.04 2.02 -4.90
C VAL A 129 13.37 3.25 -4.30
N ALA A 130 14.12 4.34 -4.14
CA ALA A 130 13.56 5.62 -3.78
C ALA A 130 12.72 6.17 -4.95
N GLY A 131 11.43 6.42 -4.71
CA GLY A 131 10.53 6.97 -5.71
C GLY A 131 9.39 7.75 -5.08
N ARG A 132 8.85 8.70 -5.84
CA ARG A 132 7.78 9.59 -5.38
C ARG A 132 6.69 9.69 -6.44
N LEU A 133 5.47 9.36 -6.08
CA LEU A 133 4.30 9.66 -6.92
C LEU A 133 4.08 11.18 -7.03
N PRO A 134 3.65 11.67 -8.17
CA PRO A 134 3.29 10.94 -9.39
C PRO A 134 4.42 10.88 -10.44
N ALA A 135 5.66 10.61 -10.06
CA ALA A 135 6.79 10.42 -10.99
C ALA A 135 7.75 9.36 -10.45
N LEU A 136 7.75 8.19 -11.07
CA LEU A 136 8.52 7.02 -10.63
C LEU A 136 9.75 6.79 -11.54
N PRO A 137 10.88 6.31 -10.98
CA PRO A 137 12.12 6.12 -11.72
C PRO A 137 12.17 4.77 -12.49
N PHE A 138 11.05 4.36 -13.08
CA PHE A 138 10.92 3.11 -13.83
C PHE A 138 10.52 3.35 -15.27
N ALA A 139 10.86 2.42 -16.16
CA ALA A 139 10.45 2.45 -17.55
C ALA A 139 8.94 2.15 -17.70
N ASP A 140 8.37 2.50 -18.87
CA ASP A 140 7.02 2.11 -19.21
C ASP A 140 6.90 0.59 -19.25
N ASN A 141 5.81 0.06 -18.67
CA ASN A 141 5.51 -1.37 -18.64
C ASN A 141 6.61 -2.26 -18.01
N ASP A 142 7.33 -1.73 -17.03
CA ASP A 142 8.43 -2.43 -16.36
C ASP A 142 7.94 -3.57 -15.43
N PHE A 143 6.71 -3.50 -14.96
CA PHE A 143 6.11 -4.47 -14.03
C PHE A 143 4.86 -5.13 -14.61
N GLU A 144 4.63 -6.40 -14.26
CA GLU A 144 3.44 -7.16 -14.67
C GLU A 144 2.25 -6.94 -13.70
N LEU A 145 2.57 -6.63 -12.44
CA LEU A 145 1.59 -6.33 -11.39
C LEU A 145 2.12 -5.18 -10.52
N THR A 146 1.29 -4.18 -10.29
CA THR A 146 1.59 -3.12 -9.32
C THR A 146 0.57 -3.13 -8.20
N LEU A 147 1.06 -3.06 -6.96
CA LEU A 147 0.25 -2.99 -5.76
C LEU A 147 0.46 -1.64 -5.08
N SER A 148 -0.62 -0.95 -4.73
CA SER A 148 -0.57 0.32 -4.00
C SER A 148 -1.44 0.24 -2.76
N SER A 149 -0.78 0.21 -1.59
CA SER A 149 -1.42 -0.01 -0.30
C SER A 149 -1.43 1.24 0.56
N HIS A 150 -2.61 1.61 1.09
CA HIS A 150 -2.79 2.59 2.17
C HIS A 150 -2.10 3.95 1.95
N LEU A 151 -2.06 4.46 0.72
CA LEU A 151 -1.64 5.83 0.43
C LEU A 151 -2.79 6.64 -0.17
N LEU A 152 -3.18 6.35 -1.41
CA LEU A 152 -4.04 7.22 -2.19
C LEU A 152 -5.32 7.60 -1.43
N PHE A 153 -6.27 6.70 -1.37
CA PHE A 153 -7.57 7.01 -0.73
C PHE A 153 -7.50 7.07 0.80
N SER A 154 -6.51 6.41 1.42
CA SER A 154 -6.30 6.49 2.88
C SER A 154 -5.98 7.91 3.35
N TYR A 155 -5.28 8.69 2.52
CA TYR A 155 -4.92 10.08 2.81
C TYR A 155 -5.67 11.08 1.91
N ALA A 156 -6.92 10.76 1.55
CA ALA A 156 -7.74 11.60 0.66
C ALA A 156 -8.03 13.00 1.21
N VAL A 157 -7.84 13.24 2.51
CA VAL A 157 -7.93 14.58 3.11
C VAL A 157 -6.75 15.46 2.73
N ASP A 158 -5.56 14.86 2.55
CA ASP A 158 -4.30 15.56 2.27
C ASP A 158 -3.93 15.51 0.79
N LEU A 159 -4.45 14.53 0.05
CA LEU A 159 -4.18 14.28 -1.35
C LEU A 159 -5.39 14.66 -2.18
N ASP A 160 -5.25 15.64 -3.05
CA ASP A 160 -6.34 16.12 -3.91
C ASP A 160 -6.69 15.15 -5.05
N TYR A 161 -7.81 15.42 -5.70
CA TYR A 161 -8.29 14.62 -6.83
C TYR A 161 -7.27 14.53 -7.99
N ASP A 162 -6.61 15.64 -8.31
CA ASP A 162 -5.59 15.69 -9.36
C ASP A 162 -4.39 14.82 -9.03
N PHE A 163 -4.00 14.76 -7.75
CA PHE A 163 -2.94 13.86 -7.30
C PHE A 163 -3.35 12.40 -7.49
N HIS A 164 -4.59 12.02 -7.09
CA HIS A 164 -5.09 10.65 -7.28
C HIS A 164 -5.03 10.24 -8.75
N LEU A 165 -5.56 11.08 -9.65
CA LEU A 165 -5.55 10.80 -11.08
C LEU A 165 -4.12 10.62 -11.60
N ARG A 166 -3.23 11.60 -11.35
CA ARG A 166 -1.85 11.56 -11.84
C ARG A 166 -1.06 10.37 -11.26
N ALA A 167 -1.29 10.04 -9.99
CA ALA A 167 -0.62 8.92 -9.35
C ALA A 167 -1.06 7.57 -9.96
N ILE A 168 -2.36 7.38 -10.22
CA ILE A 168 -2.85 6.16 -10.88
C ILE A 168 -2.34 6.08 -12.32
N LEU A 169 -2.33 7.19 -13.06
CA LEU A 169 -1.77 7.22 -14.42
C LEU A 169 -0.29 6.85 -14.44
N GLU A 170 0.49 7.33 -13.47
CA GLU A 170 1.91 6.99 -13.34
C GLU A 170 2.12 5.52 -12.95
N LEU A 171 1.36 5.00 -11.97
CA LEU A 171 1.39 3.58 -11.62
C LEU A 171 1.02 2.70 -12.82
N MET A 172 0.03 3.10 -13.62
CA MET A 172 -0.34 2.41 -14.86
C MET A 172 0.72 2.53 -15.94
N ARG A 173 1.41 3.68 -16.08
CA ARG A 173 2.52 3.83 -17.04
C ARG A 173 3.60 2.76 -16.84
N VAL A 174 3.96 2.47 -15.59
CA VAL A 174 5.00 1.49 -15.25
C VAL A 174 4.49 0.05 -15.25
N THR A 175 3.17 -0.18 -15.43
CA THR A 175 2.52 -1.49 -15.30
C THR A 175 2.06 -2.00 -16.66
N ALA A 176 2.59 -3.14 -17.10
CA ALA A 176 2.14 -3.83 -18.32
C ALA A 176 0.81 -4.58 -18.14
N GLY A 177 0.54 -5.06 -16.94
CA GLY A 177 -0.59 -5.95 -16.66
C GLY A 177 -1.68 -5.29 -15.83
N GLU A 178 -1.60 -5.38 -14.52
CA GLU A 178 -2.67 -4.96 -13.61
C GLU A 178 -2.13 -4.12 -12.45
N LEU A 179 -2.83 -3.01 -12.16
CA LEU A 179 -2.66 -2.23 -10.92
C LEU A 179 -3.80 -2.58 -9.96
N ARG A 180 -3.47 -2.84 -8.70
CA ARG A 180 -4.44 -2.97 -7.60
C ARG A 180 -4.16 -1.94 -6.52
N VAL A 181 -5.20 -1.16 -6.14
CA VAL A 181 -5.13 -0.09 -5.12
C VAL A 181 -6.06 -0.43 -3.97
N PHE A 182 -5.57 -0.42 -2.74
CA PHE A 182 -6.32 -0.74 -1.53
C PHE A 182 -5.92 0.19 -0.36
N PRO A 183 -6.83 0.55 0.56
CA PRO A 183 -8.29 0.46 0.48
C PRO A 183 -8.90 1.62 -0.31
N LEU A 184 -10.23 1.64 -0.46
CA LEU A 184 -10.97 2.73 -1.11
C LEU A 184 -11.63 3.69 -0.11
N VAL A 185 -11.19 3.68 1.14
CA VAL A 185 -11.70 4.51 2.23
C VAL A 185 -10.57 5.33 2.87
N ALA A 186 -10.88 6.53 3.36
CA ALA A 186 -9.93 7.34 4.10
C ALA A 186 -9.74 6.82 5.54
N ILE A 187 -8.60 7.13 6.16
CA ILE A 187 -8.33 6.77 7.56
C ILE A 187 -9.40 7.39 8.46
N GLY A 188 -9.98 6.57 9.34
CA GLY A 188 -11.05 6.97 10.25
C GLY A 188 -12.44 7.04 9.62
N GLU A 189 -12.57 6.84 8.29
CA GLU A 189 -13.83 6.81 7.57
C GLU A 189 -14.23 5.37 7.24
N SER A 190 -15.54 5.16 7.05
CA SER A 190 -16.07 3.85 6.60
C SER A 190 -16.78 3.93 5.25
N THR A 191 -16.80 5.11 4.64
CA THR A 191 -17.42 5.34 3.34
C THR A 191 -16.35 5.41 2.25
N ARG A 192 -16.67 4.83 1.11
CA ARG A 192 -15.80 4.86 -0.06
C ARG A 192 -15.52 6.29 -0.54
N TYR A 193 -14.33 6.53 -1.07
CA TYR A 193 -13.91 7.80 -1.63
C TYR A 193 -14.99 8.38 -2.56
N PRO A 194 -15.50 9.61 -2.30
CA PRO A 194 -16.71 10.12 -2.95
C PRO A 194 -16.53 10.36 -4.44
N ASP A 195 -15.34 10.76 -4.89
CA ASP A 195 -15.06 11.08 -6.29
C ASP A 195 -14.60 9.88 -7.12
N LEU A 196 -14.72 8.64 -6.59
CA LEU A 196 -14.22 7.44 -7.26
C LEU A 196 -14.87 7.21 -8.62
N ASP A 197 -16.17 7.46 -8.77
CA ASP A 197 -16.87 7.29 -10.06
C ASP A 197 -16.39 8.30 -11.10
N ALA A 198 -16.12 9.54 -10.69
CA ALA A 198 -15.52 10.56 -11.56
C ALA A 198 -14.08 10.15 -11.95
N LEU A 199 -13.31 9.63 -11.02
CA LEU A 199 -11.96 9.13 -11.26
C LEU A 199 -11.96 7.97 -12.26
N LEU A 200 -12.86 7.01 -12.13
CA LEU A 200 -13.03 5.90 -13.08
C LEU A 200 -13.40 6.39 -14.49
N ALA A 201 -14.24 7.41 -14.57
CA ALA A 201 -14.59 8.02 -15.86
C ALA A 201 -13.38 8.69 -16.52
N GLN A 202 -12.54 9.39 -15.75
CA GLN A 202 -11.31 9.99 -16.25
C GLN A 202 -10.28 8.94 -16.68
N LEU A 203 -10.11 7.86 -15.91
CA LEU A 203 -9.20 6.78 -16.28
C LEU A 203 -9.58 6.13 -17.62
N ARG A 204 -10.87 5.96 -17.89
CA ARG A 204 -11.35 5.48 -19.20
C ARG A 204 -10.97 6.41 -20.35
N ALA A 205 -10.96 7.72 -20.14
CA ALA A 205 -10.51 8.69 -21.13
C ALA A 205 -8.99 8.59 -21.43
N HIS A 206 -8.24 7.91 -20.58
CA HIS A 206 -6.81 7.58 -20.72
C HIS A 206 -6.56 6.11 -21.11
N ASP A 207 -7.54 5.44 -21.71
CA ASP A 207 -7.43 4.04 -22.11
C ASP A 207 -7.13 3.07 -20.94
N ILE A 208 -7.63 3.39 -19.73
CA ILE A 208 -7.53 2.55 -18.55
C ILE A 208 -8.93 2.12 -18.10
N ASP A 209 -9.18 0.82 -18.07
CA ASP A 209 -10.39 0.25 -17.48
C ASP A 209 -10.18 -0.01 -16.01
N GLY A 210 -11.03 0.59 -15.17
CA GLY A 210 -11.02 0.44 -13.72
C GLY A 210 -12.30 -0.23 -13.23
N ARG A 211 -12.17 -1.21 -12.33
CA ARG A 211 -13.28 -1.86 -11.64
C ARG A 211 -13.03 -1.97 -10.15
N ILE A 212 -14.10 -1.96 -9.37
CA ILE A 212 -14.07 -2.22 -7.93
C ILE A 212 -14.23 -3.72 -7.72
N ALA A 213 -13.44 -4.29 -6.81
CA ALA A 213 -13.52 -5.69 -6.43
C ALA A 213 -13.52 -5.83 -4.90
N ASP A 214 -14.37 -6.71 -4.39
CA ASP A 214 -14.39 -7.06 -2.97
C ASP A 214 -13.16 -7.89 -2.61
N VAL A 215 -12.68 -7.73 -1.37
CA VAL A 215 -11.56 -8.48 -0.81
C VAL A 215 -11.95 -9.14 0.50
N SER A 216 -11.19 -10.16 0.92
CA SER A 216 -11.45 -10.88 2.17
C SER A 216 -10.85 -10.18 3.40
N TYR A 217 -10.19 -9.05 3.22
CA TYR A 217 -9.56 -8.27 4.28
C TYR A 217 -10.42 -7.06 4.63
N GLU A 218 -10.84 -6.96 5.88
CA GLU A 218 -11.45 -5.77 6.45
C GLU A 218 -10.85 -5.53 7.83
N PHE A 219 -9.81 -4.69 7.91
CA PHE A 219 -9.25 -4.27 9.20
C PHE A 219 -9.85 -2.92 9.63
N GLN A 220 -9.83 -1.92 8.76
CA GLN A 220 -10.61 -0.69 8.95
C GLN A 220 -12.03 -0.92 8.46
N ALA A 221 -13.04 -0.48 9.22
CA ALA A 221 -14.44 -0.62 8.82
C ALA A 221 -14.71 -0.01 7.43
N GLY A 222 -15.36 -0.75 6.53
CA GLY A 222 -15.62 -0.35 5.14
C GLY A 222 -14.40 -0.46 4.20
N GLY A 223 -13.23 -0.86 4.71
CA GLY A 223 -12.02 -1.11 3.92
C GLY A 223 -11.97 -2.55 3.41
N ASP A 224 -12.99 -2.99 2.67
CA ASP A 224 -13.18 -4.34 2.14
C ASP A 224 -13.21 -4.39 0.60
N GLN A 225 -12.78 -3.31 -0.05
CA GLN A 225 -12.76 -3.19 -1.51
C GLN A 225 -11.43 -2.64 -2.01
N MET A 226 -11.04 -3.09 -3.21
CA MET A 226 -9.90 -2.57 -3.97
C MET A 226 -10.34 -2.04 -5.34
N LEU A 227 -9.56 -1.08 -5.87
CA LEU A 227 -9.62 -0.70 -7.28
C LEU A 227 -8.65 -1.57 -8.08
N VAL A 228 -9.12 -2.14 -9.18
CA VAL A 228 -8.31 -2.90 -10.14
C VAL A 228 -8.33 -2.18 -11.47
N CYS A 229 -7.15 -1.81 -11.98
CA CYS A 229 -6.98 -1.11 -13.26
C CYS A 229 -6.20 -1.97 -14.25
N ARG A 230 -6.57 -1.87 -15.55
CA ARG A 230 -5.87 -2.48 -16.69
C ARG A 230 -5.90 -1.53 -17.87
N HIS A 231 -4.90 -1.63 -18.73
CA HIS A 231 -4.98 -0.97 -20.05
C HIS A 231 -6.09 -1.60 -20.88
N THR A 232 -6.89 -0.75 -21.56
CA THR A 232 -7.88 -1.25 -22.53
C THR A 232 -7.15 -1.88 -23.71
N THR A 233 -7.50 -3.10 -24.06
CA THR A 233 -7.00 -3.75 -25.27
C THR A 233 -7.59 -3.01 -26.50
N LYS A 234 -6.74 -2.45 -27.34
CA LYS A 234 -7.16 -1.90 -28.64
C LYS A 234 -7.52 -3.01 -29.60
#